data_8b19bf3f9da2f07cf026d5f4b45b077a
#
_entry.id   8b19bf3f9da2f07cf026d5f4b45b077a
#
_cell.length_a   1.000
_cell.length_b   1.000
_cell.length_c   1.000
_cell.angle_alpha   90.00
_cell.angle_beta   90.00
_cell.angle_gamma   90.00
#
_symmetry.space_group_name_H-M   'P 1'
#
loop_
_entity.id
_entity.type
_entity.pdbx_description
1 polymer ?
#
loop_
_entity_poly.entity_id
_entity_poly.type
_entity_poly.pdbx_seq_one_letter_code
_entity_poly.pdbx_strand_id
1 'polypeptide(L)'
;SLHDALPIWQLLWSNSTGLMYFDPRDLKDKSPEELYISDLGVNYNKVEIGEEISGQVILKKPIYQMDELVLNHSNNNIVFYLTDFNYKQMPNKIEYRLLPYSTDWTSSYKAEIEFSNLPSGKYKLEVRPISINEENVPLTTLDIHIKKHWANTPLAYFCYLLLASLFAALTWYYIKAK
;
A
#
# COMPACT_ATOMS: atom_id res chain seq x y z
N SER A 1 -57.07 6.08 -22.60
CA SER A 1 -57.07 6.70 -21.27
C SER A 1 -55.64 7.09 -20.91
N LEU A 2 -55.42 8.38 -20.69
CA LEU A 2 -54.10 8.99 -20.37
C LEU A 2 -53.57 8.66 -18.94
N HIS A 3 -53.98 7.53 -18.38
CA HIS A 3 -53.63 7.16 -17.00
C HIS A 3 -52.47 6.16 -16.84
N ASP A 4 -51.85 5.78 -17.95
CA ASP A 4 -50.64 4.94 -17.91
C ASP A 4 -49.35 5.77 -18.05
N ALA A 5 -49.37 6.96 -17.46
CA ALA A 5 -48.17 7.73 -17.29
C ALA A 5 -47.21 6.94 -16.41
N LEU A 6 -45.97 6.75 -16.87
CA LEU A 6 -44.91 6.15 -16.09
C LEU A 6 -44.87 6.81 -14.70
N PRO A 7 -44.72 6.03 -13.64
CA PRO A 7 -44.57 6.59 -12.29
C PRO A 7 -43.45 7.66 -12.29
N ILE A 8 -43.69 8.77 -11.61
CA ILE A 8 -42.82 9.97 -11.61
C ILE A 8 -41.36 9.68 -11.21
N TRP A 9 -41.09 8.50 -10.69
CA TRP A 9 -39.75 8.03 -10.23
C TRP A 9 -39.03 7.11 -11.21
N GLN A 10 -39.60 6.83 -12.40
CA GLN A 10 -38.86 6.10 -13.44
C GLN A 10 -38.10 7.06 -14.34
N LEU A 11 -36.84 6.82 -14.51
CA LEU A 11 -35.99 7.55 -15.46
C LEU A 11 -35.98 6.86 -16.80
N LEU A 12 -36.24 7.65 -17.84
CA LEU A 12 -36.22 7.21 -19.22
C LEU A 12 -34.94 7.69 -19.90
N TRP A 13 -34.17 6.75 -20.41
CA TRP A 13 -32.97 7.04 -21.18
C TRP A 13 -33.12 6.50 -22.60
N SER A 14 -32.91 7.33 -23.63
CA SER A 14 -32.92 6.89 -25.02
C SER A 14 -31.56 7.09 -25.68
N ASN A 15 -31.17 6.14 -26.49
CA ASN A 15 -30.03 6.23 -27.38
C ASN A 15 -30.43 5.77 -28.79
N SER A 16 -29.49 5.77 -29.74
CA SER A 16 -29.74 5.35 -31.14
C SER A 16 -30.14 3.89 -31.30
N THR A 17 -29.98 3.07 -30.26
CA THR A 17 -30.25 1.62 -30.29
C THR A 17 -31.49 1.20 -29.52
N GLY A 18 -32.11 2.12 -28.71
CA GLY A 18 -33.30 1.78 -27.96
C GLY A 18 -33.65 2.72 -26.84
N LEU A 19 -34.68 2.33 -26.13
CA LEU A 19 -35.24 3.04 -24.98
C LEU A 19 -35.01 2.17 -23.73
N MET A 20 -34.38 2.72 -22.70
CA MET A 20 -34.21 2.08 -21.41
C MET A 20 -34.95 2.86 -20.34
N TYR A 21 -35.72 2.17 -19.53
CA TYR A 21 -36.30 2.75 -18.33
C TYR A 21 -35.86 2.00 -17.11
N PHE A 22 -35.62 2.70 -16.02
CA PHE A 22 -35.25 2.09 -14.74
C PHE A 22 -35.78 2.93 -13.58
N ASP A 23 -36.07 2.28 -12.47
CA ASP A 23 -36.41 2.94 -11.22
C ASP A 23 -35.10 3.20 -10.46
N PRO A 24 -34.74 4.46 -10.12
CA PRO A 24 -33.57 4.76 -9.34
C PRO A 24 -33.53 4.06 -7.97
N ARG A 25 -34.65 3.64 -7.43
CA ARG A 25 -34.75 2.91 -6.17
C ARG A 25 -34.34 1.46 -6.30
N ASP A 26 -34.35 0.91 -7.53
CA ASP A 26 -33.83 -0.43 -7.82
C ASP A 26 -32.30 -0.45 -7.96
N LEU A 27 -31.68 0.73 -8.04
CA LEU A 27 -30.24 0.89 -7.92
C LEU A 27 -29.88 0.64 -6.45
N LYS A 28 -29.75 -0.64 -6.10
CA LYS A 28 -29.16 -0.99 -4.81
C LYS A 28 -27.78 -0.37 -4.77
N ASP A 29 -27.49 0.37 -3.71
CA ASP A 29 -26.11 0.73 -3.40
C ASP A 29 -25.33 -0.58 -3.40
N LYS A 30 -24.40 -0.69 -4.35
CA LYS A 30 -23.54 -1.87 -4.42
C LYS A 30 -22.82 -2.01 -3.10
N SER A 31 -22.53 -3.26 -2.76
CA SER A 31 -21.59 -3.66 -1.69
C SER A 31 -20.42 -2.69 -1.55
N PRO A 32 -19.89 -2.47 -0.36
CA PRO A 32 -18.79 -1.56 -0.14
C PRO A 32 -17.73 -1.78 -1.19
N GLU A 33 -17.34 -0.69 -1.81
CA GLU A 33 -16.38 -0.74 -2.92
C GLU A 33 -15.05 -1.22 -2.35
N GLU A 34 -14.57 -2.34 -2.86
CA GLU A 34 -13.28 -2.88 -2.49
C GLU A 34 -12.18 -1.90 -2.95
N LEU A 35 -11.33 -1.49 -2.02
CA LEU A 35 -10.18 -0.63 -2.31
C LEU A 35 -9.01 -1.48 -2.78
N TYR A 36 -8.32 -1.00 -3.79
CA TYR A 36 -7.11 -1.62 -4.31
C TYR A 36 -5.94 -0.65 -4.22
N ILE A 37 -4.76 -1.17 -3.97
CA ILE A 37 -3.53 -0.41 -4.11
C ILE A 37 -3.17 -0.43 -5.59
N SER A 38 -3.35 0.70 -6.29
CA SER A 38 -3.13 0.79 -7.74
C SER A 38 -1.67 0.96 -8.10
N ASP A 39 -0.98 1.81 -7.36
CA ASP A 39 0.39 2.21 -7.66
C ASP A 39 1.23 2.35 -6.38
N LEU A 40 2.55 2.32 -6.58
CA LEU A 40 3.55 2.46 -5.55
C LEU A 40 4.48 3.62 -5.88
N GLY A 41 4.74 4.48 -4.91
CA GLY A 41 5.83 5.43 -4.91
C GLY A 41 6.90 5.03 -3.90
N VAL A 42 8.18 5.13 -4.28
CA VAL A 42 9.31 4.89 -3.40
C VAL A 42 10.30 6.05 -3.52
N ASN A 43 10.71 6.61 -2.40
CA ASN A 43 11.61 7.76 -2.35
C ASN A 43 11.16 8.90 -3.28
N TYR A 44 9.84 9.23 -3.23
CA TYR A 44 9.17 10.28 -4.01
C TYR A 44 9.09 10.04 -5.52
N ASN A 45 9.47 8.87 -6.02
CA ASN A 45 9.33 8.49 -7.42
C ASN A 45 8.29 7.38 -7.57
N LYS A 46 7.43 7.49 -8.57
CA LYS A 46 6.51 6.39 -8.93
C LYS A 46 7.32 5.23 -9.46
N VAL A 47 7.00 4.01 -9.00
CA VAL A 47 7.70 2.78 -9.38
C VAL A 47 6.97 2.11 -10.51
N GLU A 48 7.66 1.83 -11.62
CA GLU A 48 7.12 1.06 -12.71
C GLU A 48 7.42 -0.44 -12.57
N ILE A 49 6.61 -1.27 -13.23
CA ILE A 49 6.82 -2.72 -13.20
C ILE A 49 8.11 -3.06 -13.96
N GLY A 50 8.99 -3.82 -13.31
CA GLY A 50 10.29 -4.20 -13.86
C GLY A 50 11.38 -3.14 -13.71
N GLU A 51 11.07 -1.97 -13.17
CA GLU A 51 12.04 -0.91 -12.91
C GLU A 51 12.97 -1.28 -11.76
N GLU A 52 14.27 -1.00 -11.95
CA GLU A 52 15.29 -1.21 -10.93
C GLU A 52 15.54 0.08 -10.14
N ILE A 53 15.28 0.05 -8.84
CA ILE A 53 15.49 1.17 -7.92
C ILE A 53 16.48 0.73 -6.84
N SER A 54 17.58 1.44 -6.70
CA SER A 54 18.63 1.16 -5.70
C SER A 54 19.12 -0.30 -5.76
N GLY A 55 19.33 -0.85 -6.98
CA GLY A 55 19.80 -2.23 -7.16
C GLY A 55 18.76 -3.31 -6.91
N GLN A 56 17.47 -2.96 -6.94
CA GLN A 56 16.37 -3.90 -6.72
C GLN A 56 15.21 -3.63 -7.67
N VAL A 57 14.71 -4.68 -8.33
CA VAL A 57 13.40 -4.65 -8.98
C VAL A 57 12.33 -4.84 -7.90
N ILE A 58 11.60 -3.75 -7.60
CA ILE A 58 10.60 -3.71 -6.52
C ILE A 58 9.30 -4.37 -6.99
N LEU A 59 8.76 -3.93 -8.13
CA LEU A 59 7.52 -4.45 -8.67
C LEU A 59 7.82 -5.43 -9.82
N LYS A 60 7.54 -6.71 -9.61
CA LYS A 60 7.61 -7.75 -10.67
C LYS A 60 6.28 -7.94 -11.39
N LYS A 61 5.20 -7.50 -10.80
CA LYS A 61 3.82 -7.53 -11.28
C LYS A 61 3.06 -6.35 -10.66
N PRO A 62 1.86 -6.02 -11.14
CA PRO A 62 1.05 -4.96 -10.52
C PRO A 62 0.89 -5.16 -9.02
N ILE A 63 0.99 -4.08 -8.24
CA ILE A 63 1.01 -4.16 -6.77
C ILE A 63 -0.27 -4.79 -6.20
N TYR A 64 -1.44 -4.55 -6.80
CA TYR A 64 -2.71 -5.15 -6.38
C TYR A 64 -2.77 -6.70 -6.54
N GLN A 65 -1.79 -7.29 -7.23
CA GLN A 65 -1.63 -8.75 -7.37
C GLN A 65 -0.53 -9.30 -6.45
N MET A 66 0.09 -8.44 -5.63
CA MET A 66 1.16 -8.85 -4.73
C MET A 66 0.62 -9.04 -3.32
N ASP A 67 1.03 -10.13 -2.68
CA ASP A 67 0.72 -10.38 -1.27
C ASP A 67 1.81 -9.78 -0.36
N GLU A 68 3.05 -9.67 -0.87
CA GLU A 68 4.20 -9.17 -0.13
C GLU A 68 5.01 -8.17 -0.98
N LEU A 69 5.35 -7.03 -0.39
CA LEU A 69 6.25 -6.02 -0.92
C LEU A 69 7.58 -6.07 -0.16
N VAL A 70 8.67 -6.39 -0.86
CA VAL A 70 10.00 -6.45 -0.26
C VAL A 70 10.84 -5.27 -0.71
N LEU A 71 11.34 -4.48 0.25
CA LEU A 71 12.12 -3.27 0.01
C LEU A 71 13.50 -3.37 0.67
N ASN A 72 14.51 -2.76 0.04
CA ASN A 72 15.80 -2.54 0.66
C ASN A 72 15.69 -1.44 1.72
N HIS A 73 16.60 -1.40 2.68
CA HIS A 73 16.63 -0.42 3.78
C HIS A 73 16.67 1.05 3.31
N SER A 74 17.20 1.31 2.12
CA SER A 74 17.26 2.65 1.52
C SER A 74 15.95 3.11 0.87
N ASN A 75 15.01 2.18 0.68
CA ASN A 75 13.72 2.41 0.02
C ASN A 75 12.60 2.46 1.07
N ASN A 76 12.72 3.35 2.06
CA ASN A 76 11.89 3.39 3.25
C ASN A 76 10.91 4.57 3.33
N ASN A 77 10.87 5.40 2.29
CA ASN A 77 9.81 6.39 2.07
C ASN A 77 8.85 5.84 1.03
N ILE A 78 7.63 5.52 1.45
CA ILE A 78 6.69 4.74 0.65
C ILE A 78 5.38 5.51 0.53
N VAL A 79 4.85 5.58 -0.69
CA VAL A 79 3.52 6.12 -0.98
C VAL A 79 2.69 5.06 -1.69
N PHE A 80 1.54 4.73 -1.14
CA PHE A 80 0.56 3.85 -1.76
C PHE A 80 -0.56 4.68 -2.35
N TYR A 81 -0.86 4.49 -3.63
CA TYR A 81 -1.99 5.10 -4.31
C TYR A 81 -3.14 4.11 -4.35
N LEU A 82 -4.33 4.58 -4.01
CA LEU A 82 -5.52 3.76 -3.89
C LEU A 82 -6.53 4.05 -5.00
N THR A 83 -7.27 3.03 -5.39
CA THR A 83 -8.39 3.14 -6.34
C THR A 83 -9.50 2.14 -5.99
N ASP A 84 -10.71 2.41 -6.45
CA ASP A 84 -11.85 1.51 -6.31
C ASP A 84 -12.23 0.78 -7.61
N PHE A 85 -11.55 1.05 -8.73
CA PHE A 85 -11.85 0.54 -10.09
C PHE A 85 -13.28 0.75 -10.61
N ASN A 86 -14.16 1.36 -9.85
CA ASN A 86 -15.59 1.46 -10.22
C ASN A 86 -15.95 2.71 -10.99
N TYR A 87 -15.00 3.54 -11.39
CA TYR A 87 -15.22 4.83 -12.08
C TYR A 87 -16.17 5.79 -11.35
N LYS A 88 -16.64 5.45 -10.17
CA LYS A 88 -17.34 6.34 -9.25
C LYS A 88 -16.30 7.08 -8.41
N GLN A 89 -16.72 8.17 -7.84
CA GLN A 89 -15.85 8.94 -6.96
C GLN A 89 -15.31 8.03 -5.85
N MET A 90 -13.97 8.04 -5.65
CA MET A 90 -13.32 7.39 -4.53
C MET A 90 -14.13 7.62 -3.24
N PRO A 91 -14.21 6.63 -2.35
CA PRO A 91 -14.89 6.83 -1.08
C PRO A 91 -14.36 8.11 -0.43
N ASN A 92 -15.29 8.96 0.03
CA ASN A 92 -14.95 10.26 0.58
C ASN A 92 -13.97 10.20 1.75
N LYS A 93 -13.83 9.02 2.36
CA LYS A 93 -12.96 8.79 3.51
C LYS A 93 -12.53 7.33 3.57
N ILE A 94 -11.25 7.11 3.81
CA ILE A 94 -10.64 5.80 4.00
C ILE A 94 -10.05 5.71 5.41
N GLU A 95 -9.89 4.49 5.90
CA GLU A 95 -9.14 4.20 7.10
C GLU A 95 -8.01 3.22 6.78
N TYR A 96 -6.85 3.47 7.39
CA TYR A 96 -5.71 2.59 7.26
C TYR A 96 -4.93 2.47 8.57
N ARG A 97 -4.19 1.38 8.69
CA ARG A 97 -3.20 1.18 9.74
C ARG A 97 -2.03 0.35 9.25
N LEU A 98 -0.89 0.48 9.88
CA LEU A 98 0.34 -0.24 9.54
C LEU A 98 0.85 -1.00 10.77
N LEU A 99 0.55 -2.27 10.88
CA LEU A 99 0.96 -3.11 12.00
C LEU A 99 2.44 -3.55 11.84
N PRO A 100 3.23 -3.63 12.91
CA PRO A 100 2.96 -3.14 14.28
C PRO A 100 3.33 -1.66 14.51
N TYR A 101 3.64 -0.90 13.44
CA TYR A 101 4.08 0.51 13.50
C TYR A 101 3.01 1.42 14.12
N SER A 102 1.76 1.24 13.70
CA SER A 102 0.58 1.91 14.27
C SER A 102 -0.55 0.91 14.39
N THR A 103 -1.08 0.71 15.59
CA THR A 103 -2.22 -0.17 15.87
C THR A 103 -3.55 0.52 15.62
N ASP A 104 -3.58 1.84 15.78
CA ASP A 104 -4.79 2.64 15.65
C ASP A 104 -5.11 2.94 14.19
N TRP A 105 -6.41 2.98 13.90
CA TRP A 105 -6.89 3.36 12.59
C TRP A 105 -6.74 4.86 12.36
N THR A 106 -6.08 5.21 11.27
CA THR A 106 -5.92 6.60 10.81
C THR A 106 -6.89 6.85 9.66
N SER A 107 -7.67 7.92 9.76
CA SER A 107 -8.60 8.32 8.70
C SER A 107 -7.96 9.32 7.74
N SER A 108 -8.20 9.16 6.44
CA SER A 108 -7.76 10.07 5.38
C SER A 108 -8.86 10.34 4.37
N TYR A 109 -8.87 11.55 3.80
CA TYR A 109 -9.70 11.94 2.65
C TYR A 109 -8.92 11.88 1.33
N LYS A 110 -7.64 11.52 1.39
CA LYS A 110 -6.79 11.39 0.22
C LYS A 110 -6.76 9.95 -0.25
N ALA A 111 -6.68 9.76 -1.56
CA ALA A 111 -6.47 8.46 -2.21
C ALA A 111 -4.99 8.00 -2.16
N GLU A 112 -4.23 8.53 -1.23
CA GLU A 112 -2.81 8.20 -1.04
C GLU A 112 -2.49 8.03 0.44
N ILE A 113 -1.62 7.07 0.74
CA ILE A 113 -1.11 6.78 2.08
C ILE A 113 0.41 6.89 2.03
N GLU A 114 0.97 7.81 2.80
CA GLU A 114 2.41 8.03 2.86
C GLU A 114 2.99 7.57 4.19
N PHE A 115 4.11 6.85 4.11
CA PHE A 115 4.95 6.50 5.24
C PHE A 115 6.37 6.96 4.97
N SER A 116 6.89 7.82 5.83
CA SER A 116 8.25 8.35 5.70
C SER A 116 9.19 7.71 6.71
N ASN A 117 10.38 7.35 6.24
CA ASN A 117 11.48 6.84 7.06
C ASN A 117 11.08 5.61 7.93
N LEU A 118 10.38 4.65 7.34
CA LEU A 118 10.01 3.42 8.05
C LEU A 118 11.27 2.63 8.46
N PRO A 119 11.36 2.21 9.73
CA PRO A 119 12.44 1.33 10.18
C PRO A 119 12.44 0.00 9.42
N SER A 120 13.60 -0.67 9.42
CA SER A 120 13.68 -2.05 8.89
C SER A 120 12.84 -2.99 9.74
N GLY A 121 11.99 -3.78 9.09
CA GLY A 121 11.03 -4.64 9.80
C GLY A 121 10.03 -5.29 8.86
N LYS A 122 9.11 -6.03 9.46
CA LYS A 122 7.94 -6.60 8.77
C LYS A 122 6.70 -5.84 9.23
N TYR A 123 5.91 -5.42 8.27
CA TYR A 123 4.70 -4.64 8.49
C TYR A 123 3.54 -5.26 7.73
N LYS A 124 2.34 -4.99 8.19
CA LYS A 124 1.09 -5.31 7.49
C LYS A 124 0.28 -4.04 7.34
N LEU A 125 0.14 -3.59 6.10
CA LEU A 125 -0.76 -2.50 5.75
C LEU A 125 -2.18 -3.06 5.66
N GLU A 126 -3.10 -2.41 6.34
CA GLU A 126 -4.53 -2.69 6.27
C GLU A 126 -5.26 -1.42 5.89
N VAL A 127 -6.11 -1.51 4.87
CA VAL A 127 -6.87 -0.37 4.33
C VAL A 127 -8.32 -0.78 4.15
N ARG A 128 -9.24 0.11 4.52
CA ARG A 128 -10.68 -0.08 4.31
C ARG A 128 -11.38 1.22 3.95
N PRO A 129 -12.44 1.20 3.14
CA PRO A 129 -13.31 2.35 2.96
C PRO A 129 -14.13 2.57 4.24
N ILE A 130 -14.52 3.83 4.51
CA ILE A 130 -15.52 4.10 5.54
C ILE A 130 -16.88 4.14 4.86
N SER A 131 -17.71 3.16 5.18
CA SER A 131 -19.11 3.13 4.80
C SER A 131 -20.00 3.43 6.00
N ILE A 132 -21.02 4.29 5.80
CA ILE A 132 -21.91 4.69 6.88
C ILE A 132 -22.91 3.56 7.23
N ASN A 133 -23.13 2.60 6.34
CA ASN A 133 -24.26 1.66 6.40
C ASN A 133 -23.86 0.17 6.44
N GLU A 134 -22.59 -0.22 6.59
CA GLU A 134 -22.24 -1.63 6.43
C GLU A 134 -21.34 -2.18 7.56
N GLU A 135 -21.81 -3.29 8.12
CA GLU A 135 -21.06 -4.06 9.15
C GLU A 135 -19.87 -4.85 8.57
N ASN A 136 -19.89 -5.17 7.26
CA ASN A 136 -18.86 -5.95 6.58
C ASN A 136 -18.16 -5.13 5.49
N VAL A 137 -17.18 -4.34 5.89
CA VAL A 137 -16.36 -3.55 4.97
C VAL A 137 -15.18 -4.39 4.48
N PRO A 138 -14.95 -4.53 3.16
CA PRO A 138 -13.81 -5.29 2.64
C PRO A 138 -12.49 -4.67 3.11
N LEU A 139 -11.58 -5.55 3.54
CA LEU A 139 -10.28 -5.17 4.04
C LEU A 139 -9.20 -5.53 3.01
N THR A 140 -8.53 -4.52 2.49
CA THR A 140 -7.36 -4.71 1.63
C THR A 140 -6.11 -4.82 2.50
N THR A 141 -5.31 -5.84 2.28
CA THR A 141 -4.08 -6.09 3.06
C THR A 141 -2.88 -6.26 2.16
N LEU A 142 -1.71 -5.75 2.61
CA LEU A 142 -0.43 -5.94 1.95
C LEU A 142 0.66 -6.13 3.00
N ASP A 143 1.42 -7.21 2.90
CA ASP A 143 2.58 -7.43 3.74
C ASP A 143 3.78 -6.65 3.19
N ILE A 144 4.51 -5.95 4.05
CA ILE A 144 5.65 -5.11 3.68
C ILE A 144 6.86 -5.55 4.49
N HIS A 145 7.95 -5.86 3.80
CA HIS A 145 9.21 -6.24 4.44
C HIS A 145 10.35 -5.30 4.04
N ILE A 146 10.79 -4.46 4.96
CA ILE A 146 11.95 -3.58 4.78
C ILE A 146 13.18 -4.29 5.34
N LYS A 147 14.12 -4.65 4.47
CA LYS A 147 15.37 -5.36 4.83
C LYS A 147 16.26 -4.49 5.72
N LYS A 148 16.97 -5.14 6.62
CA LYS A 148 18.03 -4.47 7.41
C LYS A 148 19.22 -4.13 6.54
N HIS A 149 19.90 -3.04 6.89
CA HIS A 149 21.21 -2.74 6.30
C HIS A 149 22.20 -3.87 6.65
N TRP A 150 23.00 -4.30 5.68
CA TRP A 150 23.95 -5.41 5.85
C TRP A 150 24.92 -5.18 7.02
N ALA A 151 25.34 -3.92 7.24
CA ALA A 151 26.25 -3.54 8.32
C ALA A 151 25.63 -3.71 9.73
N ASN A 152 24.30 -3.81 9.84
CA ASN A 152 23.57 -4.01 11.10
C ASN A 152 23.12 -5.46 11.28
N THR A 153 23.79 -6.41 10.62
CA THR A 153 23.52 -7.84 10.76
C THR A 153 24.44 -8.46 11.81
N PRO A 154 24.04 -9.55 12.48
CA PRO A 154 24.89 -10.27 13.44
C PRO A 154 26.23 -10.68 12.81
N LEU A 155 26.22 -11.04 11.53
CA LEU A 155 27.43 -11.41 10.79
C LEU A 155 28.40 -10.21 10.67
N ALA A 156 27.90 -9.02 10.38
CA ALA A 156 28.73 -7.82 10.30
C ALA A 156 29.38 -7.50 11.65
N TYR A 157 28.61 -7.61 12.75
CA TYR A 157 29.19 -7.42 14.09
C TYR A 157 30.26 -8.43 14.42
N PHE A 158 30.11 -9.70 14.02
CA PHE A 158 31.15 -10.73 14.17
C PHE A 158 32.40 -10.36 13.38
N CYS A 159 32.26 -9.91 12.13
CA CYS A 159 33.39 -9.43 11.32
C CYS A 159 34.10 -8.22 11.96
N TYR A 160 33.33 -7.26 12.51
CA TYR A 160 33.93 -6.12 13.21
C TYR A 160 34.73 -6.54 14.44
N LEU A 161 34.25 -7.52 15.21
CA LEU A 161 34.95 -8.04 16.37
C LEU A 161 36.24 -8.77 15.97
N LEU A 162 36.24 -9.56 14.89
CA LEU A 162 37.43 -10.18 14.34
C LEU A 162 38.47 -9.15 13.88
N LEU A 163 38.03 -8.11 13.16
CA LEU A 163 38.94 -7.04 12.72
C LEU A 163 39.54 -6.29 13.91
N ALA A 164 38.73 -5.98 14.92
CA ALA A 164 39.21 -5.32 16.13
C ALA A 164 40.23 -6.18 16.90
N SER A 165 39.98 -7.49 17.03
CA SER A 165 40.89 -8.41 17.67
C SER A 165 42.22 -8.56 16.92
N LEU A 166 42.18 -8.63 15.59
CA LEU A 166 43.37 -8.66 14.73
C LEU A 166 44.18 -7.38 14.87
N PHE A 167 43.52 -6.23 14.86
CA PHE A 167 44.18 -4.94 15.05
C PHE A 167 44.88 -4.86 16.43
N ALA A 168 44.18 -5.28 17.49
CA ALA A 168 44.77 -5.34 18.83
C ALA A 168 45.98 -6.28 18.92
N ALA A 169 45.94 -7.45 18.27
CA ALA A 169 47.05 -8.39 18.22
C ALA A 169 48.28 -7.81 17.47
N LEU A 170 48.02 -7.13 16.33
CA LEU A 170 49.09 -6.48 15.55
C LEU A 170 49.75 -5.34 16.32
N THR A 171 48.94 -4.51 17.00
CA THR A 171 49.49 -3.42 17.84
C THR A 171 50.28 -3.96 19.01
N TRP A 172 49.79 -5.00 19.68
CA TRP A 172 50.54 -5.68 20.76
C TRP A 172 51.87 -6.26 20.25
N TYR A 173 51.86 -6.94 19.11
CA TYR A 173 53.05 -7.49 18.48
C TYR A 173 54.06 -6.39 18.14
N TYR A 174 53.61 -5.27 17.55
CA TYR A 174 54.47 -4.14 17.21
C TYR A 174 55.12 -3.49 18.44
N ILE A 175 54.34 -3.31 19.53
CA ILE A 175 54.87 -2.76 20.79
C ILE A 175 55.92 -3.68 21.41
N LYS A 176 55.71 -4.99 21.35
CA LYS A 176 56.63 -5.98 21.92
C LYS A 176 57.91 -6.20 21.09
N ALA A 177 57.85 -5.92 19.78
CA ALA A 177 59.00 -6.04 18.86
C ALA A 177 59.92 -4.80 18.88
N LYS A 178 59.50 -3.71 19.54
CA LYS A 178 60.29 -2.49 19.72
C LYS A 178 60.95 -2.46 21.10
#